data_4428130c9d74a9041a01f5199ff2ba83
#
_entry.id   4428130c9d74a9041a01f5199ff2ba83
#
_cell.length_a   1.000
_cell.length_b   1.000
_cell.length_c   1.000
_cell.angle_alpha   90.00
_cell.angle_beta   90.00
_cell.angle_gamma   90.00
#
_symmetry.space_group_name_H-M   'P 1'
#
loop_
_entity.id
_entity.type
_entity.pdbx_description
1 polymer ?
#
loop_
_entity_poly.entity_id
_entity_poly.type
_entity_poly.pdbx_seq_one_letter_code
_entity_poly.pdbx_strand_id
1 'polypeptide(L)' 'MKDALIKRFEKQIGGLEHELTHELPKEIQRARELGDLRENAEYHAAKERQRFVEARVSMLKKRVSEIHLMN' A
#
# COMPACT_ATOMS: atom_id res chain seq x y z
N MET A 1 -25.08 -2.35 -7.88
CA MET A 1 -24.22 -3.42 -7.30
C MET A 1 -22.78 -3.27 -7.72
N LYS A 2 -22.54 -3.26 -9.02
CA LYS A 2 -21.20 -3.11 -9.58
C LYS A 2 -20.52 -1.82 -9.13
N ASP A 3 -21.24 -0.69 -9.19
CA ASP A 3 -20.69 0.61 -8.83
C ASP A 3 -20.35 0.70 -7.34
N ALA A 4 -21.17 0.10 -6.48
CA ALA A 4 -20.92 0.09 -5.05
C ALA A 4 -19.66 -0.72 -4.71
N LEU A 5 -19.46 -1.84 -5.41
CA LEU A 5 -18.29 -2.68 -5.22
C LEU A 5 -17.03 -1.96 -5.67
N ILE A 6 -17.08 -1.29 -6.82
CA ILE A 6 -15.95 -0.51 -7.33
C ILE A 6 -15.58 0.58 -6.33
N LYS A 7 -16.58 1.31 -5.80
CA LYS A 7 -16.32 2.36 -4.82
C LYS A 7 -15.64 1.84 -3.56
N ARG A 8 -16.01 0.65 -3.11
CA ARG A 8 -15.39 0.03 -1.94
C ARG A 8 -13.92 -0.27 -2.21
N PHE A 9 -13.60 -0.83 -3.38
CA PHE A 9 -12.22 -1.09 -3.75
C PHE A 9 -11.42 0.21 -3.90
N GLU A 10 -12.02 1.22 -4.53
CA GLU A 10 -11.35 2.50 -4.73
C GLU A 10 -11.04 3.19 -3.40
N LYS A 11 -11.93 3.05 -2.42
CA LYS A 11 -11.68 3.60 -1.08
C LYS A 11 -10.51 2.90 -0.41
N GLN A 12 -10.44 1.57 -0.53
CA GLN A 12 -9.33 0.81 0.00
C GLN A 12 -8.02 1.20 -0.68
N ILE A 13 -8.04 1.31 -2.00
CA ILE A 13 -6.88 1.73 -2.78
C ILE A 13 -6.40 3.10 -2.32
N GLY A 14 -7.32 4.04 -2.17
CA GLY A 14 -6.98 5.40 -1.73
C GLY A 14 -6.29 5.43 -0.38
N GLY A 15 -6.79 4.65 0.59
CA GLY A 15 -6.16 4.54 1.90
C GLY A 15 -4.77 3.94 1.85
N LEU A 16 -4.61 2.87 1.07
CA LEU A 16 -3.32 2.21 0.92
C LEU A 16 -2.31 3.08 0.17
N GLU A 17 -2.76 3.80 -0.86
CA GLU A 17 -1.91 4.72 -1.59
C GLU A 17 -1.48 5.89 -0.71
N HIS A 18 -2.36 6.35 0.16
CA HIS A 18 -2.00 7.41 1.11
C HIS A 18 -0.90 6.92 2.05
N GLU A 19 -1.04 5.72 2.58
CA GLU A 19 -0.01 5.10 3.43
C GLU A 19 1.32 5.01 2.67
N LEU A 20 1.26 4.56 1.43
CA LEU A 20 2.44 4.34 0.60
C LEU A 20 3.18 5.63 0.25
N THR A 21 2.44 6.71 -0.01
CA THR A 21 3.04 7.96 -0.49
C THR A 21 3.32 8.97 0.62
N HIS A 22 2.64 8.85 1.76
CA HIS A 22 2.78 9.82 2.86
C HIS A 22 3.27 9.22 4.17
N GLU A 23 2.70 8.10 4.59
CA GLU A 23 3.02 7.54 5.90
C GLU A 23 4.30 6.70 5.90
N LEU A 24 4.40 5.75 4.97
CA LEU A 24 5.55 4.86 4.92
C LEU A 24 6.87 5.56 4.65
N PRO A 25 6.94 6.57 3.76
CA PRO A 25 8.20 7.30 3.57
C PRO A 25 8.70 7.93 4.85
N LYS A 26 7.80 8.45 5.69
CA LYS A 26 8.17 9.04 6.98
C LYS A 26 8.68 7.99 7.95
N GLU A 27 8.03 6.83 7.99
CA GLU A 27 8.46 5.73 8.86
C GLU A 27 9.82 5.19 8.44
N ILE A 28 10.04 5.03 7.15
CA ILE A 28 11.31 4.55 6.62
C ILE A 28 12.43 5.55 6.96
N GLN A 29 12.17 6.84 6.77
CA GLN A 29 13.14 7.88 7.08
C GLN A 29 13.48 7.89 8.56
N ARG A 30 12.47 7.80 9.43
CA ARG A 30 12.68 7.75 10.87
C ARG A 30 13.49 6.52 11.27
N ALA A 31 13.19 5.38 10.68
CA ALA A 31 13.90 4.14 10.96
C ALA A 31 15.37 4.23 10.53
N ARG A 32 15.64 4.87 9.39
CA ARG A 32 17.02 5.07 8.91
C ARG A 32 17.84 5.85 9.91
N GLU A 33 17.22 6.82 10.58
CA GLU A 33 17.93 7.64 11.56
C GLU A 33 18.37 6.87 12.78
N LEU A 34 17.79 5.70 13.03
CA LEU A 34 18.20 4.84 14.14
C LEU A 34 19.55 4.13 13.91
N GLY A 35 20.06 4.19 12.69
CA GLY A 35 21.38 3.63 12.38
C GLY A 35 21.30 2.26 11.72
N ASP A 36 22.31 1.44 11.94
CA ASP A 36 22.56 0.15 11.28
C ASP A 36 21.37 -0.50 10.56
N LEU A 37 21.35 -0.35 9.23
CA LEU A 37 20.24 -0.84 8.41
C LEU A 37 20.12 -2.38 8.41
N ARG A 38 21.19 -3.09 8.65
CA ARG A 38 21.17 -4.56 8.64
C ARG A 38 20.40 -5.13 9.82
N GLU A 39 20.60 -4.56 11.00
CA GLU A 39 19.99 -5.05 12.24
C GLU A 39 18.81 -4.19 12.68
N ASN A 40 18.45 -3.21 11.88
CA ASN A 40 17.37 -2.30 12.20
C ASN A 40 16.01 -2.93 11.89
N ALA A 41 15.43 -3.55 12.91
CA ALA A 41 14.14 -4.24 12.75
C ALA A 41 13.02 -3.31 12.29
N GLU A 42 13.03 -2.05 12.75
CA GLU A 42 12.00 -1.08 12.36
C GLU A 42 12.12 -0.73 10.87
N TYR A 43 13.34 -0.56 10.39
CA TYR A 43 13.58 -0.30 8.97
C TYR A 43 13.08 -1.47 8.12
N HIS A 44 13.45 -2.69 8.50
CA HIS A 44 13.05 -3.89 7.75
C HIS A 44 11.53 -4.08 7.76
N ALA A 45 10.88 -3.83 8.90
CA ALA A 45 9.44 -3.93 9.00
C ALA A 45 8.73 -2.90 8.10
N ALA A 46 9.22 -1.66 8.07
CA ALA A 46 8.66 -0.62 7.22
C ALA A 46 8.82 -0.95 5.74
N LYS A 47 9.99 -1.46 5.35
CA LYS A 47 10.24 -1.86 3.97
C LYS A 47 9.37 -3.05 3.56
N GLU A 48 9.16 -3.98 4.46
CA GLU A 48 8.29 -5.13 4.20
C GLU A 48 6.84 -4.68 4.05
N ARG A 49 6.38 -3.76 4.91
CA ARG A 49 5.04 -3.18 4.79
C ARG A 49 4.88 -2.46 3.45
N GLN A 50 5.91 -1.73 3.04
CA GLN A 50 5.89 -1.02 1.75
C GLN A 50 5.65 -2.00 0.60
N ARG A 51 6.39 -3.10 0.57
CA ARG A 51 6.22 -4.11 -0.47
C ARG A 51 4.82 -4.74 -0.44
N PHE A 52 4.32 -5.02 0.77
CA PHE A 52 2.98 -5.57 0.93
C PHE A 52 1.93 -4.61 0.39
N VAL A 53 2.01 -3.33 0.76
CA VAL A 53 1.04 -2.32 0.32
C VAL A 53 1.09 -2.14 -1.20
N GLU A 54 2.29 -2.08 -1.78
CA GLU A 54 2.43 -1.96 -3.24
C GLU A 54 1.75 -3.13 -3.95
N ALA A 55 1.98 -4.35 -3.48
CA ALA A 55 1.38 -5.54 -4.07
C ALA A 55 -0.14 -5.53 -3.91
N ARG A 56 -0.62 -5.11 -2.74
CA ARG A 56 -2.06 -5.06 -2.47
C ARG A 56 -2.75 -4.04 -3.36
N VAL A 57 -2.17 -2.84 -3.51
CA VAL A 57 -2.70 -1.81 -4.39
C VAL A 57 -2.77 -2.31 -5.82
N SER A 58 -1.70 -2.94 -6.30
CA SER A 58 -1.66 -3.49 -7.66
C SER A 58 -2.77 -4.52 -7.86
N MET A 59 -2.96 -5.43 -6.90
CA MET A 59 -3.99 -6.45 -6.97
C MET A 59 -5.39 -5.83 -6.98
N LEU A 60 -5.63 -4.85 -6.12
CA LEU A 60 -6.95 -4.21 -6.05
C LEU A 60 -7.26 -3.43 -7.32
N LYS A 61 -6.28 -2.74 -7.90
CA LYS A 61 -6.48 -2.04 -9.18
C LYS A 61 -6.82 -3.02 -10.29
N LYS A 62 -6.17 -4.18 -10.30
CA LYS A 62 -6.48 -5.22 -11.27
C LYS A 62 -7.91 -5.70 -11.10
N ARG A 63 -8.37 -5.90 -9.86
CA ARG A 63 -9.75 -6.30 -9.58
C ARG A 63 -10.74 -5.27 -10.06
N VAL A 64 -10.47 -3.99 -9.81
CA VAL A 64 -11.35 -2.91 -10.29
C VAL A 64 -11.45 -2.96 -11.82
N SER A 65 -10.31 -3.12 -12.49
CA SER A 65 -10.29 -3.23 -13.95
C SER A 65 -11.15 -4.41 -14.44
N GLU A 66 -11.02 -5.57 -13.78
CA GLU A 66 -11.81 -6.75 -14.15
C GLU A 66 -13.30 -6.50 -13.94
N ILE A 67 -13.69 -5.81 -12.86
CA ILE A 67 -15.09 -5.49 -12.59
C ILE A 67 -15.65 -4.55 -13.66
N HIS A 68 -14.86 -3.56 -14.09
CA HIS A 68 -15.27 -2.65 -15.17
C HIS A 68 -15.55 -3.39 -16.48
N LEU A 69 -14.82 -4.48 -16.74
CA LEU A 69 -14.99 -5.26 -17.96
C LEU A 69 -16.16 -6.25 -17.89
N MET A 70 -16.74 -6.44 -16.71
CA MET A 70 -17.90 -7.30 -16.54
C MET A 70 -19.18 -6.62 -17.03
N ASN A 71 -20.03 -7.38 -17.66
CA ASN A 71 -21.33 -6.87 -18.12
C ASN A 71 -22.42 -7.07 -17.06
#